data_cdc187d39428fd3a1c948d8041abfe27
#
_entry.id   cdc187d39428fd3a1c948d8041abfe27
#
_cell.length_a   1.000
_cell.length_b   1.000
_cell.length_c   1.000
_cell.angle_alpha   90.00
_cell.angle_beta   90.00
_cell.angle_gamma   90.00
#
_symmetry.space_group_name_H-M   'P 1'
#
loop_
_entity.id
_entity.type
_entity.pdbx_description
1 polymer ?
#
loop_
_entity_poly.entity_id
_entity_poly.type
_entity_poly.pdbx_seq_one_letter_code
_entity_poly.pdbx_strand_id
1 'polypeptide(L)'
;MRLCMFTPRDRELERGWPGRIEGDKVIQLAAQTLQSFFAAGSQAREHDEYRLNEVRLLAPVLEPPSVRDFYAFEQHVATARASRGLEMPPEWYEQPVFYFSNAAAIYGPDQRVLYPEGTEELDYELEVAGVIGVGGAIGGFTIMNDWSARDLQRAEMRVGLGPAKGKDFATSLGPVLVTPDEFPGTEAEMVARVNGEERSRGNLRDLYFSWERIRDHAARNTVLRPGDVLGSGTVGTGCILELGDGRWLQRGDVVELEVEGIGVLRNTVF
;
A
#
# COMPACT_ATOMS: atom_id res chain seq x y z
N MET A 1 16.60 7.75 1.96
CA MET A 1 16.45 7.34 3.39
C MET A 1 15.41 6.23 3.50
N ARG A 2 15.58 5.32 4.48
CA ARG A 2 14.57 4.32 4.87
C ARG A 2 13.89 4.79 6.15
N LEU A 3 12.66 5.27 6.04
CA LEU A 3 11.89 5.83 7.14
C LEU A 3 10.89 4.79 7.67
N CYS A 4 10.57 4.84 8.96
CA CYS A 4 9.60 3.95 9.58
C CYS A 4 8.80 4.67 10.68
N MET A 5 7.65 4.12 11.02
CA MET A 5 7.05 4.27 12.34
C MET A 5 7.35 3.01 13.13
N PHE A 6 7.70 3.15 14.41
CA PHE A 6 8.07 2.00 15.24
C PHE A 6 7.66 2.16 16.70
N THR A 7 7.57 1.05 17.41
CA THR A 7 7.40 1.00 18.86
C THR A 7 8.42 0.05 19.47
N PRO A 8 9.04 0.38 20.61
CA PRO A 8 9.89 -0.56 21.34
C PRO A 8 9.07 -1.78 21.79
N ARG A 9 9.68 -2.99 21.73
CA ARG A 9 8.98 -4.24 22.12
C ARG A 9 8.72 -4.35 23.61
N ASP A 10 9.53 -3.67 24.44
CA ASP A 10 9.39 -3.63 25.89
C ASP A 10 8.36 -2.59 26.38
N ARG A 11 7.94 -1.68 25.51
CA ARG A 11 6.96 -0.63 25.79
C ARG A 11 6.13 -0.32 24.55
N GLU A 12 5.06 -1.05 24.34
CA GLU A 12 4.19 -0.80 23.19
C GLU A 12 3.50 0.56 23.30
N LEU A 13 3.60 1.32 22.23
CA LEU A 13 2.96 2.62 22.03
C LEU A 13 1.98 2.51 20.88
N GLU A 14 0.76 2.97 21.06
CA GLU A 14 -0.30 2.90 20.05
C GLU A 14 0.13 3.56 18.74
N ARG A 15 0.68 4.76 18.81
CA ARG A 15 1.14 5.50 17.61
C ARG A 15 2.63 5.25 17.29
N GLY A 16 3.43 4.87 18.26
CA GLY A 16 4.87 4.75 18.12
C GLY A 16 5.59 6.08 17.85
N TRP A 17 6.79 5.97 17.30
CA TRP A 17 7.65 7.10 16.92
C TRP A 17 8.13 6.98 15.48
N PRO A 18 8.35 8.10 14.78
CA PRO A 18 9.05 8.06 13.51
C PRO A 18 10.54 7.80 13.71
N GLY A 19 11.12 7.05 12.79
CA GLY A 19 12.52 6.70 12.78
C GLY A 19 13.12 6.61 11.40
N ARG A 20 14.44 6.62 11.35
CA ARG A 20 15.25 6.32 10.18
C ARG A 20 16.03 5.03 10.43
N ILE A 21 15.97 4.09 9.50
CA ILE A 21 16.70 2.82 9.57
C ILE A 21 18.07 2.99 8.92
N GLU A 22 19.12 2.62 9.66
CA GLU A 22 20.50 2.57 9.20
C GLU A 22 21.12 1.22 9.59
N GLY A 23 21.29 0.33 8.62
CA GLY A 23 21.75 -1.03 8.86
C GLY A 23 20.81 -1.79 9.81
N ASP A 24 21.30 -2.20 10.98
CA ASP A 24 20.54 -2.92 12.01
C ASP A 24 19.96 -1.99 13.11
N LYS A 25 19.97 -0.69 12.89
CA LYS A 25 19.55 0.32 13.85
C LYS A 25 18.37 1.14 13.35
N VAL A 26 17.57 1.61 14.30
CA VAL A 26 16.52 2.62 14.11
C VAL A 26 16.89 3.85 14.93
N ILE A 27 17.09 4.96 14.26
CA ILE A 27 17.34 6.27 14.86
C ILE A 27 16.00 6.99 15.01
N GLN A 28 15.57 7.25 16.22
CA GLN A 28 14.33 7.98 16.50
C GLN A 28 14.45 9.42 16.04
N LEU A 29 13.44 9.91 15.35
CA LEU A 29 13.34 11.31 14.89
C LEU A 29 12.44 12.14 15.82
N ALA A 30 12.84 13.37 16.09
CA ALA A 30 12.09 14.34 16.91
C ALA A 30 10.88 14.89 16.16
N ALA A 31 9.95 14.02 15.80
CA ALA A 31 8.69 14.34 15.19
C ALA A 31 7.59 13.46 15.81
N GLN A 32 6.33 13.83 15.63
CA GLN A 32 5.23 13.00 16.15
C GLN A 32 4.89 11.83 15.22
N THR A 33 4.97 12.07 13.92
CA THR A 33 4.67 11.11 12.85
C THR A 33 5.54 11.42 11.64
N LEU A 34 5.58 10.52 10.64
CA LEU A 34 6.22 10.84 9.35
C LEU A 34 5.50 11.98 8.62
N GLN A 35 4.18 12.14 8.77
CA GLN A 35 3.46 13.29 8.23
C GLN A 35 3.99 14.61 8.81
N SER A 36 4.17 14.67 10.14
CA SER A 36 4.73 15.87 10.80
C SER A 36 6.20 16.09 10.44
N PHE A 37 6.97 15.03 10.24
CA PHE A 37 8.34 15.10 9.72
C PHE A 37 8.38 15.74 8.32
N PHE A 38 7.52 15.29 7.40
CA PHE A 38 7.41 15.90 6.07
C PHE A 38 6.89 17.33 6.12
N ALA A 39 5.91 17.62 6.96
CA ALA A 39 5.39 18.99 7.14
C ALA A 39 6.47 19.96 7.66
N ALA A 40 7.46 19.45 8.40
CA ALA A 40 8.63 20.21 8.87
C ALA A 40 9.79 20.26 7.83
N GLY A 41 9.54 19.90 6.57
CA GLY A 41 10.55 19.94 5.50
C GLY A 41 11.52 18.75 5.52
N SER A 42 11.11 17.60 6.03
CA SER A 42 11.94 16.38 6.18
C SER A 42 13.17 16.58 7.06
N GLN A 43 13.05 17.43 8.07
CA GLN A 43 14.12 17.71 9.04
C GLN A 43 13.62 17.44 10.45
N ALA A 44 14.40 16.71 11.22
CA ALA A 44 14.16 16.48 12.64
C ALA A 44 15.50 16.24 13.36
N ARG A 45 15.55 16.57 14.65
CA ARG A 45 16.65 16.14 15.49
C ARG A 45 16.60 14.64 15.69
N GLU A 46 17.74 14.03 15.83
CA GLU A 46 17.86 12.64 16.25
C GLU A 46 17.75 12.55 17.79
N HIS A 47 17.09 11.50 18.24
CA HIS A 47 16.96 11.17 19.66
C HIS A 47 17.67 9.84 19.95
N ASP A 48 16.94 8.91 20.54
CA ASP A 48 17.46 7.61 20.94
C ASP A 48 17.71 6.69 19.74
N GLU A 49 18.62 5.75 19.92
CA GLU A 49 18.95 4.70 18.97
C GLU A 49 18.48 3.36 19.53
N TYR A 50 17.85 2.56 18.68
CA TYR A 50 17.34 1.23 18.99
C TYR A 50 17.94 0.22 18.03
N ARG A 51 18.09 -1.03 18.43
CA ARG A 51 18.35 -2.10 17.48
C ARG A 51 17.04 -2.47 16.74
N LEU A 52 17.13 -2.82 15.47
CA LEU A 52 15.95 -3.16 14.68
C LEU A 52 15.18 -4.36 15.26
N ASN A 53 15.85 -5.31 15.90
CA ASN A 53 15.21 -6.45 16.56
C ASN A 53 14.56 -6.10 17.92
N GLU A 54 14.83 -4.95 18.49
CA GLU A 54 14.24 -4.45 19.75
C GLU A 54 12.96 -3.66 19.52
N VAL A 55 12.62 -3.39 18.25
CA VAL A 55 11.42 -2.64 17.87
C VAL A 55 10.44 -3.49 17.09
N ARG A 56 9.19 -3.05 17.04
CA ARG A 56 8.17 -3.49 16.09
C ARG A 56 7.87 -2.34 15.15
N LEU A 57 7.94 -2.60 13.85
CA LEU A 57 7.55 -1.64 12.83
C LEU A 57 6.01 -1.51 12.79
N LEU A 58 5.54 -0.32 12.52
CA LEU A 58 4.14 0.03 12.33
C LEU A 58 3.94 0.48 10.88
N ALA A 59 2.67 0.67 10.47
CA ALA A 59 2.41 1.30 9.18
C ALA A 59 3.14 2.65 9.11
N PRO A 60 3.84 2.95 8.00
CA PRO A 60 4.56 4.23 7.87
C PRO A 60 3.65 5.45 7.99
N VAL A 61 2.39 5.29 7.60
CA VAL A 61 1.33 6.29 7.78
C VAL A 61 0.14 5.59 8.44
N LEU A 62 -0.07 5.84 9.74
CA LEU A 62 -1.13 5.21 10.53
C LEU A 62 -2.51 5.82 10.27
N GLU A 63 -2.55 7.12 10.04
CA GLU A 63 -3.76 7.91 9.82
C GLU A 63 -3.55 8.82 8.61
N PRO A 64 -3.58 8.27 7.38
CA PRO A 64 -3.42 9.08 6.19
C PRO A 64 -4.59 10.06 6.04
N PRO A 65 -4.35 11.31 5.60
CA PRO A 65 -5.43 12.25 5.31
C PRO A 65 -6.40 11.72 4.24
N SER A 66 -5.88 10.93 3.30
CA SER A 66 -6.66 10.16 2.33
C SER A 66 -5.86 8.97 1.81
N VAL A 67 -6.58 7.97 1.33
CA VAL A 67 -6.04 6.86 0.53
C VAL A 67 -6.76 6.90 -0.82
N ARG A 68 -6.01 7.16 -1.88
CA ARG A 68 -6.47 7.08 -3.26
C ARG A 68 -5.78 5.90 -3.90
N ASP A 69 -6.55 4.90 -4.26
CA ASP A 69 -6.01 3.76 -4.97
C ASP A 69 -6.32 3.88 -6.45
N PHE A 70 -5.25 3.87 -7.24
CA PHE A 70 -5.29 4.04 -8.68
C PHE A 70 -5.46 2.69 -9.37
N TYR A 71 -5.74 2.76 -10.65
CA TYR A 71 -5.96 1.59 -11.51
C TYR A 71 -4.99 1.69 -12.69
N ALA A 72 -3.65 1.70 -12.37
CA ALA A 72 -2.63 2.20 -13.29
C ALA A 72 -1.80 1.13 -14.01
N PHE A 73 -2.07 -0.18 -13.80
CA PHE A 73 -1.45 -1.27 -14.57
C PHE A 73 -2.40 -1.80 -15.62
N GLU A 74 -2.06 -1.62 -16.91
CA GLU A 74 -2.92 -2.01 -18.03
C GLU A 74 -3.30 -3.49 -18.02
N GLN A 75 -2.34 -4.38 -17.76
CA GLN A 75 -2.58 -5.82 -17.73
C GLN A 75 -3.65 -6.21 -16.70
N HIS A 76 -3.52 -5.69 -15.47
CA HIS A 76 -4.51 -5.93 -14.42
C HIS A 76 -5.91 -5.44 -14.84
N VAL A 77 -5.99 -4.20 -15.32
CA VAL A 77 -7.26 -3.60 -15.75
C VAL A 77 -7.90 -4.41 -16.87
N ALA A 78 -7.13 -4.78 -17.88
CA ALA A 78 -7.62 -5.57 -19.02
C ALA A 78 -8.15 -6.93 -18.56
N THR A 79 -7.40 -7.64 -17.70
CA THR A 79 -7.80 -8.95 -17.17
C THR A 79 -9.05 -8.86 -16.30
N ALA A 80 -9.11 -7.90 -15.37
CA ALA A 80 -10.25 -7.70 -14.50
C ALA A 80 -11.51 -7.23 -15.25
N ARG A 81 -11.38 -6.53 -16.36
CA ARG A 81 -12.50 -6.16 -17.22
C ARG A 81 -12.95 -7.32 -18.10
N ALA A 82 -12.03 -8.05 -18.71
CA ALA A 82 -12.33 -9.22 -19.53
C ALA A 82 -13.08 -10.31 -18.74
N SER A 83 -12.75 -10.52 -17.47
CA SER A 83 -13.48 -11.46 -16.59
C SER A 83 -14.96 -11.10 -16.39
N ARG A 84 -15.32 -9.82 -16.65
CA ARG A 84 -16.70 -9.30 -16.60
C ARG A 84 -17.33 -9.12 -17.99
N GLY A 85 -16.65 -9.55 -19.06
CA GLY A 85 -17.10 -9.38 -20.45
C GLY A 85 -17.05 -7.92 -20.93
N LEU A 86 -16.17 -7.10 -20.37
CA LEU A 86 -16.01 -5.69 -20.70
C LEU A 86 -14.68 -5.45 -21.43
N GLU A 87 -14.70 -4.55 -22.40
CA GLU A 87 -13.51 -4.06 -23.10
C GLU A 87 -12.85 -2.89 -22.35
N MET A 88 -11.58 -2.59 -22.70
CA MET A 88 -10.89 -1.42 -22.18
C MET A 88 -11.53 -0.13 -22.73
N PRO A 89 -11.99 0.79 -21.86
CA PRO A 89 -12.54 2.06 -22.32
C PRO A 89 -11.38 3.00 -22.72
N PRO A 90 -11.51 3.76 -23.81
CA PRO A 90 -10.47 4.68 -24.25
C PRO A 90 -10.11 5.73 -23.18
N GLU A 91 -11.07 6.13 -22.34
CA GLU A 91 -10.87 7.09 -21.25
C GLU A 91 -9.83 6.61 -20.22
N TRP A 92 -9.64 5.28 -20.09
CA TRP A 92 -8.62 4.75 -19.19
C TRP A 92 -7.20 5.15 -19.62
N TYR A 93 -6.93 5.25 -20.92
CA TYR A 93 -5.63 5.66 -21.46
C TYR A 93 -5.39 7.17 -21.38
N GLU A 94 -6.43 7.96 -21.14
CA GLU A 94 -6.36 9.42 -21.10
C GLU A 94 -5.91 9.94 -19.73
N GLN A 95 -6.38 9.30 -18.64
CA GLN A 95 -6.12 9.78 -17.28
C GLN A 95 -6.09 8.63 -16.26
N PRO A 96 -5.20 8.71 -15.23
CA PRO A 96 -5.19 7.73 -14.16
C PRO A 96 -6.43 7.91 -13.28
N VAL A 97 -7.31 6.91 -13.30
CA VAL A 97 -8.50 6.88 -12.44
C VAL A 97 -8.17 6.27 -11.09
N PHE A 98 -8.89 6.69 -10.04
CA PHE A 98 -8.75 6.15 -8.69
C PHE A 98 -10.09 6.10 -7.97
N TYR A 99 -10.14 5.31 -6.91
CA TYR A 99 -11.21 5.39 -5.91
C TYR A 99 -10.62 5.80 -4.55
N PHE A 100 -11.47 6.28 -3.63
CA PHE A 100 -11.07 6.54 -2.25
C PHE A 100 -11.26 5.29 -1.40
N SER A 101 -10.17 4.78 -0.81
CA SER A 101 -10.23 3.74 0.20
C SER A 101 -10.40 4.35 1.61
N ASN A 102 -10.64 3.47 2.60
CA ASN A 102 -10.88 3.89 3.98
C ASN A 102 -9.57 4.23 4.71
N ALA A 103 -9.32 5.51 4.93
CA ALA A 103 -8.16 5.99 5.66
C ALA A 103 -8.12 5.56 7.15
N ALA A 104 -9.23 5.08 7.71
CA ALA A 104 -9.32 4.63 9.10
C ALA A 104 -9.03 3.12 9.28
N ALA A 105 -8.87 2.36 8.18
CA ALA A 105 -8.65 0.91 8.22
C ALA A 105 -7.23 0.54 7.77
N ILE A 106 -6.22 1.22 8.34
CA ILE A 106 -4.80 1.00 8.00
C ILE A 106 -4.20 -0.06 8.92
N TYR A 107 -3.55 -1.06 8.32
CA TYR A 107 -2.79 -2.10 9.00
C TYR A 107 -1.30 -1.97 8.71
N GLY A 108 -0.47 -2.25 9.69
CA GLY A 108 0.99 -2.28 9.55
C GLY A 108 1.55 -3.69 9.37
N PRO A 109 2.89 -3.80 9.31
CA PRO A 109 3.58 -5.08 9.25
C PRO A 109 3.23 -5.98 10.43
N ASP A 110 3.10 -7.29 10.17
CA ASP A 110 2.81 -8.36 11.12
C ASP A 110 1.46 -8.23 11.87
N GLN A 111 0.64 -7.24 11.53
CA GLN A 111 -0.70 -7.13 12.09
C GLN A 111 -1.64 -8.20 11.49
N ARG A 112 -2.60 -8.61 12.31
CA ARG A 112 -3.67 -9.53 11.88
C ARG A 112 -4.77 -8.72 11.23
N VAL A 113 -5.14 -9.10 10.00
CA VAL A 113 -6.20 -8.47 9.22
C VAL A 113 -7.48 -9.27 9.40
N LEU A 114 -8.55 -8.60 9.81
CA LEU A 114 -9.86 -9.22 10.00
C LEU A 114 -10.41 -9.76 8.67
N TYR A 115 -10.81 -11.03 8.69
CA TYR A 115 -11.59 -11.61 7.59
C TYR A 115 -12.98 -10.96 7.58
N PRO A 116 -13.37 -10.23 6.53
CA PRO A 116 -14.64 -9.50 6.52
C PRO A 116 -15.85 -10.43 6.51
N GLU A 117 -16.89 -10.02 7.20
CA GLU A 117 -18.14 -10.78 7.21
C GLU A 117 -18.84 -10.72 5.85
N GLY A 118 -19.46 -11.82 5.45
CA GLY A 118 -20.28 -11.92 4.25
C GLY A 118 -19.51 -12.13 2.95
N THR A 119 -18.21 -12.39 3.01
CA THR A 119 -17.40 -12.79 1.87
C THR A 119 -16.92 -14.24 1.99
N GLU A 120 -16.78 -14.91 0.85
CA GLU A 120 -16.08 -16.16 0.66
C GLU A 120 -14.92 -16.03 -0.33
N GLU A 121 -14.68 -14.81 -0.82
CA GLU A 121 -13.71 -14.53 -1.85
C GLU A 121 -12.76 -13.40 -1.42
N LEU A 122 -12.04 -13.62 -0.31
CA LEU A 122 -11.01 -12.68 0.15
C LEU A 122 -9.75 -12.80 -0.70
N ASP A 123 -9.24 -11.67 -1.15
CA ASP A 123 -8.09 -11.53 -2.05
C ASP A 123 -7.08 -10.51 -1.51
N TYR A 124 -5.81 -10.65 -1.90
CA TYR A 124 -4.79 -9.61 -1.76
C TYR A 124 -4.60 -8.85 -3.07
N GLU A 125 -4.08 -7.65 -3.00
CA GLU A 125 -3.61 -6.88 -4.17
C GLU A 125 -2.19 -6.37 -3.92
N LEU A 126 -1.25 -6.84 -4.75
CA LEU A 126 0.17 -6.48 -4.68
C LEU A 126 0.41 -5.14 -5.37
N GLU A 127 0.76 -4.13 -4.56
CA GLU A 127 0.92 -2.75 -5.00
C GLU A 127 2.13 -2.05 -4.38
N VAL A 128 2.51 -0.96 -5.00
CA VAL A 128 3.36 0.08 -4.41
C VAL A 128 2.51 1.32 -4.15
N ALA A 129 2.73 2.00 -3.04
CA ALA A 129 2.10 3.28 -2.77
C ALA A 129 3.13 4.40 -2.66
N GLY A 130 2.87 5.51 -3.36
CA GLY A 130 3.56 6.77 -3.15
C GLY A 130 2.91 7.55 -2.00
N VAL A 131 3.70 7.96 -1.02
CA VAL A 131 3.24 8.78 0.11
C VAL A 131 3.65 10.22 -0.11
N ILE A 132 2.69 11.13 0.00
CA ILE A 132 2.94 12.57 -0.20
C ILE A 132 3.78 13.12 0.95
N GLY A 133 4.81 13.86 0.59
CA GLY A 133 5.76 14.52 1.47
C GLY A 133 5.69 16.05 1.40
N VAL A 134 6.85 16.66 1.38
CA VAL A 134 7.03 18.13 1.38
C VAL A 134 6.43 18.75 0.10
N GLY A 135 5.63 19.78 0.26
CA GLY A 135 5.13 20.59 -0.86
C GLY A 135 4.26 19.84 -1.87
N GLY A 136 3.68 18.70 -1.48
CA GLY A 136 2.85 17.89 -2.38
C GLY A 136 3.64 16.98 -3.33
N ALA A 137 4.97 16.88 -3.16
CA ALA A 137 5.79 15.91 -3.85
C ALA A 137 5.67 14.52 -3.20
N ILE A 138 6.00 13.45 -3.91
CA ILE A 138 6.12 12.12 -3.31
C ILE A 138 7.34 12.13 -2.38
N GLY A 139 7.11 11.87 -1.10
CA GLY A 139 8.12 11.80 -0.04
C GLY A 139 8.78 10.44 0.09
N GLY A 140 8.13 9.40 -0.40
CA GLY A 140 8.66 8.04 -0.40
C GLY A 140 7.66 7.02 -0.91
N PHE A 141 8.14 5.78 -1.04
CA PHE A 141 7.38 4.63 -1.51
C PHE A 141 7.32 3.54 -0.46
N THR A 142 6.21 2.85 -0.38
CA THR A 142 5.97 1.72 0.52
C THR A 142 5.17 0.64 -0.19
N ILE A 143 5.17 -0.58 0.35
CA ILE A 143 4.27 -1.64 -0.16
C ILE A 143 2.86 -1.35 0.34
N MET A 144 1.88 -1.59 -0.52
CA MET A 144 0.47 -1.54 -0.19
C MET A 144 -0.19 -2.87 -0.54
N ASN A 145 -1.07 -3.33 0.34
CA ASN A 145 -2.02 -4.39 0.05
C ASN A 145 -3.43 -3.81 0.17
N ASP A 146 -4.13 -3.72 -0.96
CA ASP A 146 -5.54 -3.32 -0.99
C ASP A 146 -6.44 -4.55 -0.90
N TRP A 147 -6.68 -4.98 0.34
CA TRP A 147 -7.47 -6.18 0.63
C TRP A 147 -8.86 -6.10 0.01
N SER A 148 -9.27 -7.18 -0.66
CA SER A 148 -10.47 -7.18 -1.49
C SER A 148 -11.39 -8.34 -1.18
N ALA A 149 -12.65 -8.04 -0.81
CA ALA A 149 -13.74 -9.02 -0.73
C ALA A 149 -14.46 -9.02 -2.08
N ARG A 150 -14.08 -9.92 -2.99
CA ARG A 150 -14.45 -9.85 -4.41
C ARG A 150 -15.93 -10.04 -4.69
N ASP A 151 -16.60 -10.89 -3.95
CA ASP A 151 -18.05 -11.11 -4.07
C ASP A 151 -18.85 -9.87 -3.62
N LEU A 152 -18.47 -9.25 -2.50
CA LEU A 152 -19.04 -7.99 -2.04
C LEU A 152 -18.77 -6.88 -3.05
N GLN A 153 -17.53 -6.73 -3.51
CA GLN A 153 -17.14 -5.75 -4.53
C GLN A 153 -17.97 -5.90 -5.80
N ARG A 154 -18.17 -7.13 -6.30
CA ARG A 154 -19.00 -7.35 -7.50
C ARG A 154 -20.46 -6.94 -7.30
N ALA A 155 -21.01 -7.19 -6.12
CA ALA A 155 -22.39 -6.78 -5.81
C ALA A 155 -22.53 -5.25 -5.80
N GLU A 156 -21.61 -4.55 -5.14
CA GLU A 156 -21.59 -3.09 -5.06
C GLU A 156 -21.38 -2.42 -6.42
N MET A 157 -20.47 -2.96 -7.25
CA MET A 157 -20.20 -2.42 -8.58
C MET A 157 -21.43 -2.47 -9.51
N ARG A 158 -22.38 -3.40 -9.29
CA ARG A 158 -23.66 -3.44 -10.06
C ARG A 158 -24.56 -2.25 -9.75
N VAL A 159 -24.42 -1.64 -8.56
CA VAL A 159 -25.17 -0.44 -8.18
C VAL A 159 -24.58 0.82 -8.84
N GLY A 160 -23.32 0.76 -9.30
CA GLY A 160 -22.70 1.82 -10.09
C GLY A 160 -22.07 2.96 -9.28
N LEU A 161 -21.96 2.83 -7.94
CA LEU A 161 -21.29 3.85 -7.10
C LEU A 161 -19.80 3.59 -6.89
N GLY A 162 -19.33 2.39 -7.16
CA GLY A 162 -17.95 1.96 -6.93
C GLY A 162 -17.83 1.04 -5.70
N PRO A 163 -16.61 0.55 -5.40
CA PRO A 163 -16.39 -0.32 -4.26
C PRO A 163 -16.55 0.44 -2.94
N ALA A 164 -17.12 -0.23 -1.95
CA ALA A 164 -17.26 0.26 -0.58
C ALA A 164 -16.90 -0.85 0.41
N LYS A 165 -17.87 -1.64 0.90
CA LYS A 165 -17.64 -2.71 1.88
C LYS A 165 -16.73 -3.84 1.37
N GLY A 166 -16.63 -3.98 0.05
CA GLY A 166 -15.68 -4.91 -0.58
C GLY A 166 -14.21 -4.49 -0.44
N LYS A 167 -13.92 -3.26 0.01
CA LYS A 167 -12.58 -2.67 0.08
C LYS A 167 -12.26 -1.91 1.38
N ASP A 168 -13.26 -1.36 2.06
CA ASP A 168 -13.07 -0.39 3.15
C ASP A 168 -12.64 -1.02 4.49
N PHE A 169 -12.53 -2.34 4.56
CA PHE A 169 -12.23 -3.06 5.79
C PHE A 169 -10.74 -3.11 6.14
N ALA A 170 -9.84 -3.04 5.14
CA ALA A 170 -8.40 -3.10 5.36
C ALA A 170 -7.59 -2.56 4.18
N THR A 171 -6.57 -1.76 4.50
CA THR A 171 -5.43 -1.46 3.62
C THR A 171 -4.15 -1.66 4.44
N SER A 172 -3.24 -2.53 4.01
CA SER A 172 -1.96 -2.70 4.70
C SER A 172 -0.86 -1.88 4.06
N LEU A 173 -0.02 -1.23 4.88
CA LEU A 173 1.11 -0.40 4.44
C LEU A 173 2.40 -0.79 5.19
N GLY A 174 3.51 -0.86 4.49
CA GLY A 174 4.81 -1.12 5.10
C GLY A 174 5.80 -1.89 4.22
N PRO A 175 6.87 -2.45 4.81
CA PRO A 175 7.28 -2.31 6.21
C PRO A 175 7.91 -0.95 6.53
N VAL A 176 8.38 -0.23 5.51
CA VAL A 176 9.10 1.04 5.60
C VAL A 176 8.67 1.97 4.48
N LEU A 177 9.00 3.25 4.61
CA LEU A 177 8.89 4.25 3.56
C LEU A 177 10.30 4.56 3.04
N VAL A 178 10.57 4.27 1.76
CA VAL A 178 11.85 4.52 1.11
C VAL A 178 11.76 5.80 0.28
N THR A 179 12.65 6.76 0.54
CA THR A 179 12.65 8.03 -0.18
C THR A 179 13.05 7.85 -1.65
N PRO A 180 12.61 8.74 -2.57
CA PRO A 180 12.82 8.57 -4.01
C PRO A 180 14.27 8.45 -4.44
N ASP A 181 15.21 9.00 -3.68
CA ASP A 181 16.66 8.93 -3.92
C ASP A 181 17.25 7.53 -3.65
N GLU A 182 16.58 6.71 -2.84
CA GLU A 182 17.01 5.35 -2.51
C GLU A 182 16.11 4.24 -3.10
N PHE A 183 14.96 4.59 -3.62
CA PHE A 183 14.06 3.63 -4.22
C PHE A 183 14.53 3.29 -5.67
N PRO A 184 14.61 2.01 -6.08
CA PRO A 184 15.08 1.63 -7.41
C PRO A 184 14.17 2.10 -8.56
N GLY A 185 13.06 2.77 -8.22
CA GLY A 185 12.14 3.34 -9.19
C GLY A 185 11.30 2.27 -9.89
N THR A 186 11.13 2.44 -11.21
CA THR A 186 10.25 1.58 -12.02
C THR A 186 10.80 0.20 -12.33
N GLU A 187 12.03 -0.13 -11.93
CA GLU A 187 12.62 -1.45 -12.21
C GLU A 187 12.39 -2.49 -11.11
N ALA A 188 11.70 -2.10 -10.01
CA ALA A 188 11.50 -2.94 -8.84
C ALA A 188 10.68 -4.20 -9.16
N GLU A 189 11.23 -5.37 -8.83
CA GLU A 189 10.49 -6.64 -8.86
C GLU A 189 9.47 -6.67 -7.72
N MET A 190 8.30 -7.25 -7.99
CA MET A 190 7.19 -7.36 -7.07
C MET A 190 6.75 -8.82 -6.97
N VAL A 191 6.67 -9.37 -5.76
CA VAL A 191 6.31 -10.79 -5.53
C VAL A 191 5.29 -10.90 -4.41
N ALA A 192 4.26 -11.72 -4.60
CA ALA A 192 3.35 -12.11 -3.52
C ALA A 192 3.45 -13.59 -3.21
N ARG A 193 3.43 -13.93 -1.91
CA ARG A 193 3.39 -15.31 -1.41
C ARG A 193 2.22 -15.48 -0.46
N VAL A 194 1.60 -16.65 -0.52
CA VAL A 194 0.59 -17.08 0.45
C VAL A 194 1.10 -18.35 1.09
N ASN A 195 1.26 -18.35 2.41
CA ASN A 195 1.82 -19.47 3.20
C ASN A 195 3.19 -19.94 2.68
N GLY A 196 4.02 -18.99 2.20
CA GLY A 196 5.34 -19.25 1.62
C GLY A 196 5.32 -19.72 0.16
N GLU A 197 4.16 -20.02 -0.44
CA GLU A 197 4.03 -20.34 -1.87
C GLU A 197 3.97 -19.05 -2.68
N GLU A 198 4.84 -18.87 -3.67
CA GLU A 198 4.76 -17.76 -4.61
C GLU A 198 3.49 -17.87 -5.46
N ARG A 199 2.67 -16.82 -5.43
CA ARG A 199 1.41 -16.75 -6.14
C ARG A 199 1.41 -15.71 -7.25
N SER A 200 2.17 -14.63 -7.08
CA SER A 200 2.20 -13.52 -8.01
C SER A 200 3.62 -13.02 -8.20
N ARG A 201 3.96 -12.64 -9.42
CA ARG A 201 5.21 -11.97 -9.76
C ARG A 201 4.97 -10.95 -10.86
N GLY A 202 5.47 -9.75 -10.65
CA GLY A 202 5.39 -8.66 -11.61
C GLY A 202 6.54 -7.67 -11.45
N ASN A 203 6.47 -6.56 -12.14
CA ASN A 203 7.49 -5.52 -12.06
C ASN A 203 6.85 -4.13 -12.15
N LEU A 204 7.36 -3.19 -11.37
CA LEU A 204 6.84 -1.82 -11.34
C LEU A 204 7.03 -1.09 -12.68
N ARG A 205 7.93 -1.58 -13.57
CA ARG A 205 8.10 -1.05 -14.94
C ARG A 205 6.84 -1.12 -15.81
N ASP A 206 5.91 -2.01 -15.46
CA ASP A 206 4.67 -2.22 -16.21
C ASP A 206 3.60 -1.19 -15.85
N LEU A 207 3.92 -0.24 -14.96
CA LEU A 207 3.07 0.88 -14.60
C LEU A 207 2.85 1.78 -15.82
N TYR A 208 1.60 1.87 -16.30
CA TYR A 208 1.25 2.63 -17.50
C TYR A 208 1.36 4.15 -17.29
N PHE A 209 0.90 4.63 -16.15
CA PHE A 209 1.00 6.04 -15.79
C PHE A 209 2.20 6.28 -14.88
N SER A 210 3.04 7.26 -15.20
CA SER A 210 4.15 7.64 -14.32
C SER A 210 3.65 8.19 -12.98
N TRP A 211 4.49 8.10 -11.95
CA TRP A 211 4.18 8.63 -10.63
C TRP A 211 3.89 10.13 -10.64
N GLU A 212 4.52 10.89 -11.55
CA GLU A 212 4.22 12.30 -11.74
C GLU A 212 2.79 12.51 -12.26
N ARG A 213 2.34 11.71 -13.25
CA ARG A 213 0.97 11.79 -13.76
C ARG A 213 -0.07 11.39 -12.70
N ILE A 214 0.22 10.34 -11.91
CA ILE A 214 -0.62 9.89 -10.80
C ILE A 214 -0.77 11.02 -9.78
N ARG A 215 0.36 11.60 -9.31
CA ARG A 215 0.37 12.71 -8.35
C ARG A 215 -0.35 13.95 -8.90
N ASP A 216 -0.06 14.35 -10.13
CA ASP A 216 -0.64 15.56 -10.73
C ASP A 216 -2.15 15.41 -10.93
N HIS A 217 -2.63 14.22 -11.28
CA HIS A 217 -4.05 13.93 -11.36
C HIS A 217 -4.70 13.96 -9.97
N ALA A 218 -4.08 13.35 -8.96
CA ALA A 218 -4.55 13.41 -7.58
C ALA A 218 -4.62 14.83 -7.02
N ALA A 219 -3.70 15.72 -7.44
CA ALA A 219 -3.66 17.11 -7.00
C ALA A 219 -4.65 18.03 -7.74
N ARG A 220 -5.20 17.59 -8.88
CA ARG A 220 -6.09 18.43 -9.69
C ARG A 220 -7.33 18.83 -8.90
N ASN A 221 -7.58 20.15 -8.79
CA ASN A 221 -8.73 20.74 -8.09
C ASN A 221 -8.78 20.44 -6.58
N THR A 222 -7.67 19.99 -5.97
CA THR A 222 -7.58 19.76 -4.52
C THR A 222 -6.16 19.99 -4.01
N VAL A 223 -5.94 19.83 -2.72
CA VAL A 223 -4.62 19.98 -2.10
C VAL A 223 -4.20 18.65 -1.53
N LEU A 224 -3.04 18.15 -1.98
CA LEU A 224 -2.40 16.99 -1.37
C LEU A 224 -1.70 17.41 -0.07
N ARG A 225 -1.83 16.58 0.95
CA ARG A 225 -1.25 16.81 2.28
C ARG A 225 -0.17 15.78 2.58
N PRO A 226 0.85 16.12 3.37
CA PRO A 226 1.81 15.14 3.86
C PRO A 226 1.11 13.95 4.47
N GLY A 227 1.46 12.75 4.00
CA GLY A 227 0.84 11.50 4.41
C GLY A 227 -0.36 11.03 3.57
N ASP A 228 -0.85 11.80 2.59
CA ASP A 228 -1.78 11.25 1.59
C ASP A 228 -1.11 10.06 0.89
N VAL A 229 -1.86 8.98 0.73
CA VAL A 229 -1.40 7.73 0.11
C VAL A 229 -2.00 7.60 -1.28
N LEU A 230 -1.13 7.32 -2.25
CA LEU A 230 -1.49 7.09 -3.65
C LEU A 230 -1.06 5.67 -4.03
N GLY A 231 -1.98 4.70 -4.01
CA GLY A 231 -1.74 3.33 -4.46
C GLY A 231 -1.56 3.27 -5.98
N SER A 232 -0.68 2.42 -6.45
CA SER A 232 -0.43 2.22 -7.89
C SER A 232 -1.57 1.53 -8.62
N GLY A 233 -2.41 0.84 -7.87
CA GLY A 233 -3.20 -0.26 -8.38
C GLY A 233 -2.37 -1.54 -8.46
N THR A 234 -3.06 -2.65 -8.58
CA THR A 234 -2.47 -4.00 -8.59
C THR A 234 -1.59 -4.21 -9.81
N VAL A 235 -0.37 -4.70 -9.62
CA VAL A 235 0.49 -5.15 -10.72
C VAL A 235 -0.16 -6.33 -11.46
N GLY A 236 0.11 -6.48 -12.76
CA GLY A 236 -0.43 -7.60 -13.56
C GLY A 236 -0.12 -8.94 -12.90
N THR A 237 -1.12 -9.81 -12.77
CA THR A 237 -1.13 -11.06 -12.00
C THR A 237 -0.97 -10.89 -10.48
N GLY A 238 -1.08 -9.69 -9.98
CA GLY A 238 -0.84 -9.32 -8.58
C GLY A 238 -1.96 -9.67 -7.60
N CYS A 239 -2.98 -10.42 -8.01
CA CYS A 239 -4.08 -10.84 -7.14
C CYS A 239 -4.66 -12.22 -7.55
N ILE A 240 -5.39 -12.87 -6.64
CA ILE A 240 -6.01 -14.19 -6.89
C ILE A 240 -7.06 -14.12 -8.00
N LEU A 241 -7.80 -13.00 -8.08
CA LEU A 241 -8.79 -12.77 -9.13
C LEU A 241 -8.20 -12.97 -10.54
N GLU A 242 -7.00 -12.49 -10.79
CA GLU A 242 -6.33 -12.62 -12.09
C GLU A 242 -5.78 -14.02 -12.33
N LEU A 243 -5.39 -14.74 -11.28
CA LEU A 243 -4.91 -16.12 -11.39
C LEU A 243 -6.04 -17.08 -11.79
N GLY A 244 -7.29 -16.77 -11.44
CA GLY A 244 -8.47 -17.49 -11.88
C GLY A 244 -8.58 -18.93 -11.35
N ASP A 245 -7.77 -19.29 -10.35
CA ASP A 245 -7.74 -20.65 -9.78
C ASP A 245 -8.71 -20.85 -8.60
N GLY A 246 -9.37 -19.76 -8.15
CA GLY A 246 -10.37 -19.81 -7.09
C GLY A 246 -9.82 -20.12 -5.69
N ARG A 247 -8.49 -20.10 -5.50
CA ARG A 247 -7.86 -20.33 -4.19
C ARG A 247 -7.86 -19.06 -3.33
N TRP A 248 -9.08 -18.61 -2.98
CA TRP A 248 -9.27 -17.45 -2.13
C TRP A 248 -8.66 -17.64 -0.74
N LEU A 249 -8.23 -16.51 -0.15
CA LEU A 249 -7.63 -16.50 1.18
C LEU A 249 -8.60 -17.02 2.25
N GLN A 250 -8.04 -17.71 3.23
CA GLN A 250 -8.76 -18.27 4.36
C GLN A 250 -8.22 -17.71 5.69
N ARG A 251 -8.99 -17.84 6.77
CA ARG A 251 -8.50 -17.51 8.11
C ARG A 251 -7.27 -18.35 8.44
N GLY A 252 -6.24 -17.71 8.93
CA GLY A 252 -4.94 -18.30 9.23
C GLY A 252 -3.90 -18.17 8.12
N ASP A 253 -4.32 -17.79 6.90
CA ASP A 253 -3.36 -17.58 5.81
C ASP A 253 -2.43 -16.41 6.11
N VAL A 254 -1.17 -16.59 5.73
CA VAL A 254 -0.12 -15.57 5.80
C VAL A 254 0.15 -15.06 4.40
N VAL A 255 -0.06 -13.77 4.21
CA VAL A 255 0.23 -13.06 2.95
C VAL A 255 1.51 -12.26 3.13
N GLU A 256 2.46 -12.44 2.20
CA GLU A 256 3.71 -11.70 2.13
C GLU A 256 3.81 -11.02 0.77
N LEU A 257 3.90 -9.70 0.78
CA LEU A 257 4.14 -8.88 -0.40
C LEU A 257 5.56 -8.33 -0.33
N GLU A 258 6.37 -8.65 -1.31
CA GLU A 258 7.76 -8.22 -1.43
C GLU A 258 7.92 -7.27 -2.61
N VAL A 259 8.61 -6.17 -2.38
CA VAL A 259 9.01 -5.22 -3.43
C VAL A 259 10.50 -4.93 -3.26
N GLU A 260 11.24 -5.12 -4.35
CA GLU A 260 12.68 -4.84 -4.40
C GLU A 260 12.98 -3.41 -3.95
N GLY A 261 13.97 -3.26 -3.07
CA GLY A 261 14.35 -1.97 -2.49
C GLY A 261 13.48 -1.52 -1.30
N ILE A 262 12.27 -2.07 -1.09
CA ILE A 262 11.44 -1.75 0.08
C ILE A 262 11.53 -2.84 1.14
N GLY A 263 11.31 -4.11 0.79
CA GLY A 263 11.33 -5.24 1.69
C GLY A 263 10.08 -6.08 1.61
N VAL A 264 9.61 -6.63 2.74
CA VAL A 264 8.46 -7.53 2.82
C VAL A 264 7.40 -6.98 3.77
N LEU A 265 6.19 -6.80 3.29
CA LEU A 265 5.00 -6.54 4.09
C LEU A 265 4.28 -7.88 4.33
N ARG A 266 4.17 -8.25 5.59
CA ARG A 266 3.57 -9.53 6.01
C ARG A 266 2.36 -9.28 6.88
N ASN A 267 1.26 -9.97 6.58
CA ASN A 267 0.04 -9.96 7.41
C ASN A 267 -0.53 -11.37 7.53
N THR A 268 -1.30 -11.61 8.59
CA THR A 268 -2.04 -12.86 8.79
C THR A 268 -3.53 -12.59 8.78
N VAL A 269 -4.30 -13.36 8.02
CA VAL A 269 -5.77 -13.29 7.99
C VAL A 269 -6.34 -13.91 9.26
N PHE A 270 -7.31 -13.24 9.89
CA PHE A 270 -7.83 -13.61 11.22
C PHE A 270 -9.35 -13.77 11.26
#